data_6e0abc8e2b27b171aacda08db50f6990
#
_entry.id   6e0abc8e2b27b171aacda08db50f6990
#
_cell.length_a   1.000
_cell.length_b   1.000
_cell.length_c   1.000
_cell.angle_alpha   90.00
_cell.angle_beta   90.00
_cell.angle_gamma   90.00
#
_symmetry.space_group_name_H-M   'P 1'
#
loop_
_entity.id
_entity.type
_entity.pdbx_description
1 polymer ?
#
loop_
_entity_poly.entity_id
_entity_poly.type
_entity_poly.pdbx_seq_one_letter_code
_entity_poly.pdbx_strand_id
1 'polypeptide(L)'
;MKRFTKKLIAFLGIFAVLLLTFDLLSATERFRGVFAALTDSSDYEEGAEREVAAYLAKSRTPGSYTKLLVGDSVCAQMTEAFFDCNQQYCLVGNNRALTMAGEYLLVKEFLETHENVSEVWLMTGPDLLQTSIDATYSYSYVVLPFLQADLLGELDEETAEEMEETFGSFFLKKPVAELIAGSAVNRKLYLNYVKEREEAAKKGKSGDDRTDGMSDLAERYLRKIYELCDTQGVACYLIPDPLADTPARRKQVEQIRQDFETRGLERLFPDYFSEITYYPADQFSDGIHFGRPYNTKEVYREKLRELYLDRGYLDGFQI
;
A
#
# COMPACT_ATOMS: atom_id res chain seq x y z
N MET A 1 45.54 -13.23 30.37
CA MET A 1 44.76 -12.10 29.89
C MET A 1 45.16 -11.57 28.51
N LYS A 2 46.36 -11.03 28.26
CA LYS A 2 46.79 -10.45 26.96
C LYS A 2 46.62 -11.37 25.74
N ARG A 3 46.85 -12.68 25.85
CA ARG A 3 46.71 -13.65 24.75
C ARG A 3 45.23 -13.93 24.41
N PHE A 4 44.36 -13.99 25.43
CA PHE A 4 42.93 -14.17 25.25
C PHE A 4 42.30 -12.95 24.54
N THR A 5 42.64 -11.75 25.01
CA THR A 5 42.14 -10.48 24.43
C THR A 5 42.52 -10.35 22.94
N LYS A 6 43.76 -10.70 22.57
CA LYS A 6 44.21 -10.70 21.18
C LYS A 6 43.43 -11.69 20.31
N LYS A 7 43.15 -12.89 20.81
CA LYS A 7 42.37 -13.92 20.09
C LYS A 7 40.88 -13.47 19.94
N LEU A 8 40.33 -12.85 20.98
CA LEU A 8 38.99 -12.33 20.95
C LEU A 8 38.84 -11.19 19.93
N ILE A 9 39.79 -10.24 19.90
CA ILE A 9 39.79 -9.15 18.91
C ILE A 9 39.93 -9.69 17.48
N ALA A 10 40.85 -10.67 17.27
CA ALA A 10 40.99 -11.30 15.97
C ALA A 10 39.72 -12.05 15.53
N PHE A 11 39.06 -12.76 16.45
CA PHE A 11 37.81 -13.44 16.19
C PHE A 11 36.70 -12.45 15.82
N LEU A 12 36.54 -11.38 16.62
CA LEU A 12 35.53 -10.32 16.33
C LEU A 12 35.82 -9.62 15.00
N GLY A 13 37.12 -9.41 14.67
CA GLY A 13 37.47 -8.82 13.37
C GLY A 13 37.14 -9.75 12.19
N ILE A 14 37.45 -11.05 12.29
CA ILE A 14 37.08 -12.03 11.25
C ILE A 14 35.56 -12.15 11.15
N PHE A 15 34.86 -12.20 12.27
CA PHE A 15 33.42 -12.30 12.31
C PHE A 15 32.75 -11.06 11.66
N ALA A 16 33.26 -9.87 11.96
CA ALA A 16 32.78 -8.63 11.33
C ALA A 16 33.02 -8.63 9.80
N VAL A 17 34.18 -9.07 9.35
CA VAL A 17 34.47 -9.19 7.91
C VAL A 17 33.57 -10.21 7.24
N LEU A 18 33.28 -11.35 7.87
CA LEU A 18 32.37 -12.36 7.34
C LEU A 18 30.94 -11.82 7.27
N LEU A 19 30.45 -11.09 8.30
CA LEU A 19 29.15 -10.45 8.28
C LEU A 19 29.04 -9.41 7.18
N LEU A 20 30.03 -8.52 7.03
CA LEU A 20 30.04 -7.53 5.97
C LEU A 20 30.10 -8.16 4.58
N THR A 21 30.89 -9.21 4.40
CA THR A 21 30.93 -9.92 3.11
C THR A 21 29.62 -10.59 2.79
N PHE A 22 28.99 -11.21 3.80
CA PHE A 22 27.68 -11.82 3.66
C PHE A 22 26.59 -10.79 3.33
N ASP A 23 26.62 -9.64 3.99
CA ASP A 23 25.70 -8.53 3.76
C ASP A 23 25.86 -7.96 2.33
N LEU A 24 27.09 -7.68 1.90
CA LEU A 24 27.40 -7.24 0.55
C LEU A 24 26.96 -8.26 -0.52
N LEU A 25 27.15 -9.56 -0.28
CA LEU A 25 26.68 -10.60 -1.19
C LEU A 25 25.17 -10.64 -1.25
N SER A 26 24.46 -10.50 -0.13
CA SER A 26 22.99 -10.51 -0.06
C SER A 26 22.36 -9.30 -0.76
N ALA A 27 23.09 -8.22 -0.92
CA ALA A 27 22.68 -7.05 -1.70
C ALA A 27 22.71 -7.27 -3.22
N THR A 28 23.37 -8.34 -3.71
CA THR A 28 23.44 -8.65 -5.13
C THR A 28 22.19 -9.41 -5.60
N GLU A 29 21.66 -9.08 -6.78
CA GLU A 29 20.46 -9.74 -7.34
C GLU A 29 20.56 -11.27 -7.39
N ARG A 30 21.77 -11.78 -7.66
CA ARG A 30 22.05 -13.21 -7.79
C ARG A 30 21.90 -13.97 -6.47
N PHE A 31 22.26 -13.35 -5.35
CA PHE A 31 22.11 -13.92 -4.01
C PHE A 31 20.75 -13.64 -3.38
N ARG A 32 20.10 -12.56 -3.78
CA ARG A 32 18.75 -12.19 -3.31
C ARG A 32 17.77 -13.35 -3.50
N GLY A 33 17.70 -13.93 -4.70
CA GLY A 33 16.83 -15.06 -4.99
C GLY A 33 17.16 -16.32 -4.19
N VAL A 34 18.47 -16.58 -3.91
CA VAL A 34 18.88 -17.70 -3.08
C VAL A 34 18.51 -17.47 -1.62
N PHE A 35 18.66 -16.25 -1.12
CA PHE A 35 18.27 -15.89 0.25
C PHE A 35 16.76 -15.88 0.44
N ALA A 36 15.99 -15.37 -0.50
CA ALA A 36 14.53 -15.44 -0.48
C ALA A 36 14.04 -16.89 -0.37
N ALA A 37 14.64 -17.79 -1.14
CA ALA A 37 14.32 -19.22 -1.10
C ALA A 37 14.72 -19.91 0.23
N LEU A 38 15.81 -19.47 0.87
CA LEU A 38 16.30 -20.05 2.13
C LEU A 38 15.61 -19.51 3.39
N THR A 39 15.01 -18.33 3.31
CA THR A 39 14.44 -17.64 4.48
C THR A 39 12.93 -17.74 4.56
N ASP A 40 12.29 -18.52 3.68
CA ASP A 40 10.82 -18.64 3.59
C ASP A 40 10.14 -17.26 3.69
N SER A 41 10.38 -16.46 2.63
CA SER A 41 9.98 -15.06 2.61
C SER A 41 8.50 -14.85 2.29
N SER A 42 7.62 -15.83 2.59
CA SER A 42 6.16 -15.74 2.39
C SER A 42 5.51 -14.52 3.04
N ASP A 43 6.18 -13.94 4.04
CA ASP A 43 5.70 -12.77 4.79
C ASP A 43 6.31 -11.44 4.31
N TYR A 44 7.04 -11.46 3.20
CA TYR A 44 7.70 -10.27 2.69
C TYR A 44 7.63 -10.23 1.17
N GLU A 45 6.89 -9.28 0.64
CA GLU A 45 6.88 -9.03 -0.80
C GLU A 45 8.17 -8.31 -1.21
N GLU A 46 9.12 -9.11 -1.72
CA GLU A 46 10.36 -8.58 -2.26
C GLU A 46 10.06 -7.71 -3.48
N GLY A 47 10.31 -6.42 -3.35
CA GLY A 47 10.10 -5.46 -4.42
C GLY A 47 8.97 -4.47 -4.20
N ALA A 48 8.19 -4.61 -3.11
CA ALA A 48 7.11 -3.67 -2.78
C ALA A 48 7.56 -2.20 -2.82
N GLU A 49 8.70 -1.90 -2.21
CA GLU A 49 9.26 -0.54 -2.22
C GLU A 49 9.64 -0.04 -3.62
N ARG A 50 10.03 -0.95 -4.54
CA ARG A 50 10.33 -0.57 -5.93
C ARG A 50 9.07 -0.32 -6.73
N GLU A 51 8.02 -1.10 -6.47
CA GLU A 51 6.73 -0.92 -7.10
C GLU A 51 6.13 0.43 -6.70
N VAL A 52 6.07 0.73 -5.40
CA VAL A 52 5.59 2.03 -4.91
C VAL A 52 6.47 3.18 -5.42
N ALA A 53 7.79 3.02 -5.43
CA ALA A 53 8.71 4.02 -5.99
C ALA A 53 8.47 4.24 -7.49
N ALA A 54 8.11 3.21 -8.26
CA ALA A 54 7.75 3.35 -9.67
C ALA A 54 6.43 4.12 -9.85
N TYR A 55 5.41 3.87 -9.04
CA TYR A 55 4.17 4.64 -9.04
C TYR A 55 4.40 6.10 -8.64
N LEU A 56 5.22 6.32 -7.61
CA LEU A 56 5.60 7.66 -7.20
C LEU A 56 6.37 8.41 -8.30
N ALA A 57 7.33 7.75 -8.96
CA ALA A 57 8.03 8.32 -10.09
C ALA A 57 7.08 8.67 -11.24
N LYS A 58 6.06 7.83 -11.48
CA LYS A 58 5.02 8.09 -12.48
C LYS A 58 4.16 9.29 -12.11
N SER A 59 3.72 9.40 -10.84
CA SER A 59 2.99 10.56 -10.33
C SER A 59 3.79 11.86 -10.45
N ARG A 60 5.11 11.79 -10.30
CA ARG A 60 6.05 12.92 -10.42
C ARG A 60 6.52 13.24 -11.83
N THR A 61 6.19 12.41 -12.82
CA THR A 61 6.62 12.64 -14.19
C THR A 61 5.65 13.58 -14.89
N PRO A 62 6.05 14.80 -15.26
CA PRO A 62 5.18 15.72 -16.00
C PRO A 62 4.69 15.08 -17.29
N GLY A 63 3.40 15.18 -17.56
CA GLY A 63 2.77 14.57 -18.71
C GLY A 63 1.44 15.23 -19.08
N SER A 64 0.75 14.63 -20.02
CA SER A 64 -0.57 15.06 -20.47
C SER A 64 -1.72 14.48 -19.64
N TYR A 65 -1.44 13.85 -18.51
CA TYR A 65 -2.46 13.28 -17.65
C TYR A 65 -3.32 14.41 -17.06
N THR A 66 -4.63 14.25 -17.21
CA THR A 66 -5.63 15.14 -16.63
C THR A 66 -6.46 14.46 -15.55
N LYS A 67 -6.27 13.15 -15.37
CA LYS A 67 -6.99 12.33 -14.42
C LYS A 67 -6.05 11.34 -13.73
N LEU A 68 -6.29 11.09 -12.46
CA LEU A 68 -5.61 10.05 -11.68
C LEU A 68 -6.60 8.96 -11.33
N LEU A 69 -6.21 7.71 -11.56
CA LEU A 69 -6.89 6.54 -10.99
C LEU A 69 -5.91 5.84 -10.05
N VAL A 70 -6.20 5.88 -8.78
CA VAL A 70 -5.39 5.32 -7.70
C VAL A 70 -6.24 4.35 -6.88
N GLY A 71 -5.64 3.32 -6.32
CA GLY A 71 -6.37 2.34 -5.53
C GLY A 71 -5.56 1.10 -5.19
N ASP A 72 -6.23 0.10 -4.66
CA ASP A 72 -5.61 -1.12 -4.15
C ASP A 72 -5.27 -2.15 -5.25
N SER A 73 -4.96 -3.37 -4.85
CA SER A 73 -4.55 -4.44 -5.77
C SER A 73 -5.66 -4.91 -6.71
N VAL A 74 -6.92 -4.70 -6.38
CA VAL A 74 -8.05 -5.00 -7.30
C VAL A 74 -8.11 -3.94 -8.39
N CYS A 75 -7.92 -2.66 -8.04
CA CYS A 75 -7.75 -1.58 -9.01
C CYS A 75 -6.61 -1.91 -9.99
N ALA A 76 -5.42 -2.30 -9.49
CA ALA A 76 -4.30 -2.72 -10.32
C ALA A 76 -4.68 -3.90 -11.23
N GLN A 77 -5.26 -4.96 -10.67
CA GLN A 77 -5.66 -6.16 -11.40
C GLN A 77 -6.61 -5.85 -12.57
N MET A 78 -7.55 -4.95 -12.37
CA MET A 78 -8.57 -4.63 -13.37
C MET A 78 -8.07 -3.67 -14.44
N THR A 79 -7.15 -2.75 -14.11
CA THR A 79 -6.80 -1.61 -14.97
C THR A 79 -5.44 -1.74 -15.66
N GLU A 80 -4.50 -2.51 -15.11
CA GLU A 80 -3.13 -2.64 -15.64
C GLU A 80 -3.09 -3.05 -17.13
N ALA A 81 -3.98 -3.96 -17.55
CA ALA A 81 -4.07 -4.44 -18.93
C ALA A 81 -4.47 -3.34 -19.93
N PHE A 82 -4.93 -2.18 -19.48
CA PHE A 82 -5.39 -1.04 -20.28
C PHE A 82 -4.48 0.19 -20.16
N PHE A 83 -3.35 0.04 -19.49
CA PHE A 83 -2.39 1.12 -19.27
C PHE A 83 -1.99 1.85 -20.56
N ASP A 84 -1.60 1.10 -21.59
CA ASP A 84 -1.12 1.69 -22.85
C ASP A 84 -2.21 2.42 -23.65
N CYS A 85 -3.48 2.15 -23.36
CA CYS A 85 -4.62 2.79 -24.02
C CYS A 85 -4.99 4.14 -23.37
N ASN A 86 -4.58 4.38 -22.12
CA ASN A 86 -5.05 5.50 -21.33
C ASN A 86 -4.04 6.65 -21.29
N GLN A 87 -4.16 7.59 -22.22
CA GLN A 87 -3.27 8.75 -22.27
C GLN A 87 -3.68 9.88 -21.31
N GLN A 88 -4.96 9.91 -20.89
CA GLN A 88 -5.47 10.92 -19.96
C GLN A 88 -5.37 10.50 -18.50
N TYR A 89 -5.31 9.19 -18.22
CA TYR A 89 -5.26 8.64 -16.89
C TYR A 89 -3.85 8.25 -16.48
N CYS A 90 -3.38 8.76 -15.36
CA CYS A 90 -2.28 8.17 -14.61
C CYS A 90 -2.84 7.03 -13.76
N LEU A 91 -2.42 5.79 -14.01
CA LEU A 91 -2.90 4.60 -13.30
C LEU A 91 -1.86 4.18 -12.26
N VAL A 92 -2.23 4.15 -10.98
CA VAL A 92 -1.36 3.82 -9.85
C VAL A 92 -2.06 2.88 -8.87
N GLY A 93 -2.65 1.80 -9.38
CA GLY A 93 -3.20 0.74 -8.53
C GLY A 93 -2.08 -0.01 -7.80
N ASN A 94 -2.24 -0.25 -6.51
CA ASN A 94 -1.23 -0.86 -5.65
C ASN A 94 -1.84 -1.81 -4.61
N ASN A 95 -1.03 -2.37 -3.75
CA ASN A 95 -1.46 -3.22 -2.65
C ASN A 95 -2.11 -2.38 -1.52
N ARG A 96 -3.16 -2.91 -0.87
CA ARG A 96 -3.80 -2.29 0.29
C ARG A 96 -2.83 -1.92 1.42
N ALA A 97 -1.67 -2.60 1.49
CA ALA A 97 -0.63 -2.32 2.47
C ALA A 97 0.03 -0.94 2.28
N LEU A 98 -0.21 -0.27 1.14
CA LEU A 98 0.13 1.13 0.95
C LEU A 98 -0.63 2.04 1.92
N THR A 99 -1.77 1.60 2.40
CA THR A 99 -2.72 2.34 3.24
C THR A 99 -3.26 3.62 2.57
N MET A 100 -4.31 4.19 3.13
CA MET A 100 -4.84 5.46 2.63
C MET A 100 -3.85 6.64 2.80
N ALA A 101 -2.89 6.50 3.74
CA ALA A 101 -1.82 7.49 3.91
C ALA A 101 -0.85 7.50 2.72
N GLY A 102 -0.48 6.34 2.20
CA GLY A 102 0.33 6.24 1.00
C GLY A 102 -0.41 6.70 -0.25
N GLU A 103 -1.70 6.37 -0.37
CA GLU A 103 -2.55 6.88 -1.46
C GLU A 103 -2.60 8.41 -1.47
N TYR A 104 -2.72 9.03 -0.28
CA TYR A 104 -2.66 10.49 -0.15
C TYR A 104 -1.34 11.06 -0.69
N LEU A 105 -0.21 10.45 -0.37
CA LEU A 105 1.09 10.92 -0.87
C LEU A 105 1.19 10.81 -2.40
N LEU A 106 0.67 9.74 -3.00
CA LEU A 106 0.63 9.59 -4.46
C LEU A 106 -0.28 10.64 -5.12
N VAL A 107 -1.47 10.88 -4.55
CA VAL A 107 -2.39 11.92 -5.02
C VAL A 107 -1.76 13.30 -4.92
N LYS A 108 -1.14 13.61 -3.78
CA LYS A 108 -0.46 14.91 -3.56
C LYS A 108 0.62 15.16 -4.59
N GLU A 109 1.54 14.21 -4.79
CA GLU A 109 2.61 14.32 -5.76
C GLU A 109 2.11 14.45 -7.20
N PHE A 110 1.02 13.76 -7.53
CA PHE A 110 0.39 13.89 -8.83
C PHE A 110 -0.19 15.30 -9.04
N LEU A 111 -0.94 15.81 -8.08
CA LEU A 111 -1.56 17.14 -8.17
C LEU A 111 -0.53 18.28 -8.17
N GLU A 112 0.62 18.12 -7.47
CA GLU A 112 1.71 19.09 -7.49
C GLU A 112 2.49 19.10 -8.81
N THR A 113 2.45 17.99 -9.55
CA THR A 113 3.24 17.84 -10.81
C THR A 113 2.43 18.18 -12.06
N HIS A 114 1.09 18.05 -12.02
CA HIS A 114 0.22 18.18 -13.18
C HIS A 114 -0.74 19.37 -13.03
N GLU A 115 -0.65 20.35 -13.93
CA GLU A 115 -1.39 21.63 -13.81
C GLU A 115 -2.88 21.55 -14.22
N ASN A 116 -3.27 20.57 -15.03
CA ASN A 116 -4.61 20.51 -15.64
C ASN A 116 -5.42 19.29 -15.19
N VAL A 117 -5.23 18.88 -13.94
CA VAL A 117 -5.98 17.75 -13.38
C VAL A 117 -7.44 18.14 -13.19
N SER A 118 -8.33 17.34 -13.72
CA SER A 118 -9.79 17.51 -13.56
C SER A 118 -10.40 16.55 -12.55
N GLU A 119 -9.83 15.35 -12.42
CA GLU A 119 -10.43 14.27 -11.62
C GLU A 119 -9.39 13.40 -10.94
N VAL A 120 -9.71 13.00 -9.71
CA VAL A 120 -9.04 11.95 -8.95
C VAL A 120 -10.07 10.88 -8.62
N TRP A 121 -9.79 9.64 -9.01
CA TRP A 121 -10.61 8.46 -8.77
C TRP A 121 -9.90 7.52 -7.81
N LEU A 122 -10.50 7.30 -6.65
CA LEU A 122 -10.06 6.31 -5.67
C LEU A 122 -10.90 5.04 -5.89
N MET A 123 -10.30 3.99 -6.48
CA MET A 123 -10.94 2.69 -6.64
C MET A 123 -10.44 1.77 -5.53
N THR A 124 -11.30 1.47 -4.56
CA THR A 124 -10.88 0.75 -3.37
C THR A 124 -11.97 -0.12 -2.76
N GLY A 125 -11.56 -1.25 -2.25
CA GLY A 125 -12.43 -2.16 -1.50
C GLY A 125 -12.46 -1.85 0.01
N PRO A 126 -13.37 -2.54 0.74
CA PRO A 126 -13.50 -2.38 2.18
C PRO A 126 -12.22 -2.77 2.94
N ASP A 127 -11.40 -3.63 2.38
CA ASP A 127 -10.14 -4.05 3.02
C ASP A 127 -9.15 -2.88 3.19
N LEU A 128 -9.06 -1.98 2.20
CA LEU A 128 -8.21 -0.80 2.31
C LEU A 128 -8.76 0.18 3.36
N LEU A 129 -10.07 0.33 3.46
CA LEU A 129 -10.71 1.20 4.45
C LEU A 129 -10.52 0.72 5.90
N GLN A 130 -10.19 -0.55 6.10
CA GLN A 130 -9.86 -1.14 7.40
C GLN A 130 -8.37 -1.11 7.71
N THR A 131 -7.52 -0.78 6.73
CA THR A 131 -6.08 -0.88 6.90
C THR A 131 -5.53 0.31 7.69
N SER A 132 -4.69 0.01 8.68
CA SER A 132 -3.85 0.95 9.43
C SER A 132 -2.37 0.60 9.24
N ILE A 133 -1.49 1.33 9.89
CA ILE A 133 -0.06 1.00 9.90
C ILE A 133 0.13 -0.35 10.60
N ASP A 134 0.74 -1.29 9.89
CA ASP A 134 1.05 -2.62 10.42
C ASP A 134 2.55 -2.94 10.35
N ALA A 135 2.98 -3.78 11.28
CA ALA A 135 4.39 -4.13 11.43
C ALA A 135 4.94 -4.99 10.28
N THR A 136 4.09 -5.66 9.53
CA THR A 136 4.51 -6.65 8.54
C THR A 136 4.76 -6.01 7.17
N TYR A 137 3.81 -5.19 6.69
CA TYR A 137 3.82 -4.70 5.32
C TYR A 137 4.10 -3.20 5.21
N SER A 138 3.61 -2.38 6.16
CA SER A 138 3.69 -0.92 6.03
C SER A 138 5.12 -0.38 5.98
N TYR A 139 6.11 -1.09 6.54
CA TYR A 139 7.50 -0.68 6.38
C TYR A 139 7.97 -0.70 4.93
N SER A 140 7.60 -1.73 4.18
CA SER A 140 7.99 -1.91 2.78
C SER A 140 7.14 -1.10 1.81
N TYR A 141 5.84 -0.94 2.10
CA TYR A 141 4.92 -0.24 1.22
C TYR A 141 4.83 1.26 1.50
N VAL A 142 5.02 1.68 2.75
CA VAL A 142 4.87 3.10 3.14
C VAL A 142 6.21 3.70 3.57
N VAL A 143 6.88 3.11 4.58
CA VAL A 143 8.07 3.76 5.16
C VAL A 143 9.20 3.85 4.14
N LEU A 144 9.66 2.74 3.57
CA LEU A 144 10.83 2.73 2.69
C LEU A 144 10.67 3.64 1.46
N PRO A 145 9.61 3.53 0.63
CA PRO A 145 9.51 4.32 -0.59
C PRO A 145 9.37 5.82 -0.31
N PHE A 146 8.52 6.20 0.65
CA PHE A 146 8.27 7.60 0.93
C PHE A 146 9.36 8.27 1.78
N LEU A 147 10.08 7.51 2.62
CA LEU A 147 11.27 8.01 3.31
C LEU A 147 12.42 8.26 2.32
N GLN A 148 12.63 7.39 1.36
CA GLN A 148 13.62 7.58 0.30
C GLN A 148 13.31 8.80 -0.57
N ALA A 149 12.04 9.07 -0.77
CA ALA A 149 11.53 10.20 -1.53
C ALA A 149 11.41 11.52 -0.72
N ASP A 150 11.77 11.49 0.57
CA ASP A 150 11.66 12.60 1.53
C ASP A 150 10.22 13.10 1.76
N LEU A 151 9.23 12.18 1.67
CA LEU A 151 7.79 12.50 1.78
C LEU A 151 7.14 12.11 3.11
N LEU A 152 7.79 11.33 3.98
CA LEU A 152 7.16 10.95 5.26
C LEU A 152 6.82 12.16 6.14
N GLY A 153 7.53 13.28 5.99
CA GLY A 153 7.24 14.53 6.68
C GLY A 153 5.94 15.23 6.24
N GLU A 154 5.30 14.78 5.17
CA GLU A 154 4.01 15.28 4.69
C GLU A 154 2.80 14.58 5.36
N LEU A 155 3.06 13.51 6.08
CA LEU A 155 2.05 12.83 6.88
C LEU A 155 1.77 13.64 8.16
N ASP A 156 0.58 13.43 8.73
CA ASP A 156 0.22 14.11 9.98
C ASP A 156 0.99 13.55 11.18
N GLU A 157 0.98 14.32 12.27
CA GLU A 157 1.69 14.00 13.50
C GLU A 157 1.23 12.66 14.10
N GLU A 158 -0.07 12.40 14.07
CA GLU A 158 -0.65 11.15 14.60
C GLU A 158 -0.14 9.92 13.82
N THR A 159 -0.06 10.00 12.49
CA THR A 159 0.51 8.93 11.67
C THR A 159 2.02 8.78 11.89
N ALA A 160 2.73 9.89 12.07
CA ALA A 160 4.15 9.85 12.38
C ALA A 160 4.42 9.19 13.75
N GLU A 161 3.60 9.48 14.77
CA GLU A 161 3.64 8.83 16.08
C GLU A 161 3.33 7.33 15.97
N GLU A 162 2.28 6.95 15.24
CA GLU A 162 1.92 5.54 14.99
C GLU A 162 3.07 4.77 14.32
N MET A 163 3.74 5.38 13.33
CA MET A 163 4.93 4.83 12.71
C MET A 163 6.10 4.69 13.68
N GLU A 164 6.33 5.69 14.53
CA GLU A 164 7.40 5.66 15.52
C GLU A 164 7.15 4.58 16.59
N GLU A 165 5.92 4.41 17.04
CA GLU A 165 5.53 3.35 17.96
C GLU A 165 5.70 1.96 17.33
N THR A 166 5.30 1.81 16.07
CA THR A 166 5.36 0.51 15.36
C THR A 166 6.80 0.13 15.02
N PHE A 167 7.57 1.03 14.43
CA PHE A 167 8.88 0.73 13.83
C PHE A 167 10.05 1.19 14.71
N GLY A 168 9.88 2.21 15.53
CA GLY A 168 10.91 2.88 16.31
C GLY A 168 11.61 4.00 15.54
N SER A 169 11.80 5.12 16.19
CA SER A 169 12.36 6.36 15.62
C SER A 169 13.75 6.20 14.95
N PHE A 170 14.55 5.25 15.42
CA PHE A 170 15.86 4.95 14.82
C PHE A 170 15.71 4.40 13.40
N PHE A 171 14.74 3.52 13.17
CA PHE A 171 14.52 2.85 11.90
C PHE A 171 13.77 3.70 10.86
N LEU A 172 13.21 4.81 11.29
CA LEU A 172 12.62 5.83 10.42
C LEU A 172 13.64 6.86 9.92
N LYS A 173 14.93 6.69 10.24
CA LYS A 173 15.99 7.53 9.70
C LYS A 173 16.45 7.03 8.33
N LYS A 174 16.47 7.91 7.33
CA LYS A 174 16.80 7.59 5.94
C LYS A 174 18.07 6.72 5.78
N PRO A 175 19.23 7.02 6.39
CA PRO A 175 20.41 6.16 6.24
C PRO A 175 20.23 4.75 6.79
N VAL A 176 19.40 4.58 7.83
CA VAL A 176 19.13 3.27 8.43
C VAL A 176 18.16 2.50 7.54
N ALA A 177 17.13 3.15 7.04
CA ALA A 177 16.17 2.58 6.10
C ALA A 177 16.86 2.13 4.80
N GLU A 178 17.78 2.92 4.26
CA GLU A 178 18.59 2.57 3.10
C GLU A 178 19.46 1.34 3.35
N LEU A 179 20.06 1.23 4.54
CA LEU A 179 20.84 0.05 4.94
C LEU A 179 19.96 -1.21 5.03
N ILE A 180 18.74 -1.06 5.55
CA ILE A 180 17.77 -2.17 5.64
C ILE A 180 17.31 -2.56 4.23
N ALA A 181 16.94 -1.61 3.40
CA ALA A 181 16.48 -1.85 2.03
C ALA A 181 17.57 -2.45 1.13
N GLY A 182 18.81 -2.07 1.35
CA GLY A 182 19.96 -2.50 0.56
C GLY A 182 20.36 -3.98 0.72
N SER A 183 19.91 -4.65 1.79
CA SER A 183 20.30 -6.02 2.12
C SER A 183 19.10 -6.87 2.51
N ALA A 184 18.92 -8.02 1.82
CA ALA A 184 17.85 -8.97 2.15
C ALA A 184 17.99 -9.51 3.60
N VAL A 185 19.21 -9.65 4.10
CA VAL A 185 19.47 -10.10 5.47
C VAL A 185 19.08 -9.06 6.49
N ASN A 186 19.53 -7.82 6.32
CA ASN A 186 19.18 -6.72 7.22
C ASN A 186 17.67 -6.53 7.28
N ARG A 187 17.01 -6.61 6.13
CA ARG A 187 15.56 -6.53 6.00
C ARG A 187 14.85 -7.64 6.77
N LYS A 188 15.27 -8.90 6.59
CA LYS A 188 14.68 -10.03 7.32
C LYS A 188 14.91 -9.92 8.82
N LEU A 189 16.10 -9.53 9.26
CA LEU A 189 16.39 -9.31 10.68
C LEU A 189 15.53 -8.21 11.26
N TYR A 190 15.36 -7.11 10.53
CA TYR A 190 14.52 -6.00 10.96
C TYR A 190 13.04 -6.41 11.06
N LEU A 191 12.50 -7.07 10.05
CA LEU A 191 11.10 -7.54 10.07
C LEU A 191 10.85 -8.53 11.20
N ASN A 192 11.77 -9.45 11.48
CA ASN A 192 11.65 -10.33 12.62
C ASN A 192 11.63 -9.55 13.95
N TYR A 193 12.49 -8.53 14.09
CA TYR A 193 12.50 -7.67 15.27
C TYR A 193 11.17 -6.92 15.45
N VAL A 194 10.60 -6.37 14.39
CA VAL A 194 9.31 -5.66 14.45
C VAL A 194 8.18 -6.61 14.81
N LYS A 195 8.12 -7.80 14.19
CA LYS A 195 7.14 -8.85 14.52
C LYS A 195 7.21 -9.28 15.99
N GLU A 196 8.42 -9.52 16.49
CA GLU A 196 8.60 -9.87 17.93
C GLU A 196 8.08 -8.78 18.87
N ARG A 197 8.28 -7.51 18.52
CA ARG A 197 7.74 -6.37 19.28
C ARG A 197 6.22 -6.34 19.25
N GLU A 198 5.63 -6.50 18.06
CA GLU A 198 4.18 -6.54 17.87
C GLU A 198 3.54 -7.69 18.66
N GLU A 199 4.10 -8.91 18.58
CA GLU A 199 3.65 -10.05 19.35
C GLU A 199 3.77 -9.81 20.87
N ALA A 200 4.84 -9.16 21.33
CA ALA A 200 5.01 -8.80 22.72
C ALA A 200 3.96 -7.77 23.18
N ALA A 201 3.62 -6.80 22.33
CA ALA A 201 2.59 -5.81 22.61
C ALA A 201 1.18 -6.45 22.65
N LYS A 202 0.89 -7.39 21.73
CA LYS A 202 -0.38 -8.14 21.69
C LYS A 202 -0.58 -9.07 22.87
N LYS A 203 0.47 -9.65 23.45
CA LYS A 203 0.37 -10.48 24.68
C LYS A 203 -0.18 -9.74 25.89
N GLY A 204 -0.17 -8.41 25.88
CA GLY A 204 -0.78 -7.55 26.90
C GLY A 204 -2.20 -7.10 26.60
N LYS A 205 -2.68 -7.29 25.37
CA LYS A 205 -4.01 -6.89 24.92
C LYS A 205 -4.78 -8.14 24.47
N SER A 206 -5.92 -8.39 25.10
CA SER A 206 -6.86 -9.43 24.68
C SER A 206 -7.72 -8.87 23.54
N GLY A 207 -7.41 -9.21 22.30
CA GLY A 207 -8.25 -8.85 21.15
C GLY A 207 -7.46 -8.85 19.84
N ASP A 208 -8.13 -9.28 18.79
CA ASP A 208 -7.65 -9.15 17.40
C ASP A 208 -7.69 -7.65 17.03
N ASP A 209 -6.54 -7.01 16.80
CA ASP A 209 -6.44 -5.56 16.52
C ASP A 209 -6.91 -5.18 15.10
N ARG A 210 -7.57 -6.06 14.38
CA ARG A 210 -8.40 -5.65 13.24
C ARG A 210 -9.62 -4.95 13.81
N THR A 211 -9.67 -3.65 13.64
CA THR A 211 -10.93 -2.93 13.87
C THR A 211 -11.98 -3.60 12.99
N ASP A 212 -13.04 -4.12 13.60
CA ASP A 212 -14.16 -4.73 12.85
C ASP A 212 -14.81 -3.74 11.86
N GLY A 213 -14.42 -2.47 11.89
CA GLY A 213 -14.91 -1.35 11.11
C GLY A 213 -13.80 -0.57 10.38
N MET A 214 -14.12 0.65 9.97
CA MET A 214 -13.19 1.55 9.29
C MET A 214 -12.08 2.04 10.22
N SER A 215 -10.83 2.05 9.74
CA SER A 215 -9.69 2.56 10.51
C SER A 215 -9.70 4.10 10.59
N ASP A 216 -9.17 4.63 11.69
CA ASP A 216 -9.03 6.08 11.85
C ASP A 216 -8.03 6.68 10.86
N LEU A 217 -7.00 5.91 10.50
CA LEU A 217 -6.07 6.27 9.44
C LEU A 217 -6.78 6.47 8.10
N ALA A 218 -7.63 5.52 7.70
CA ALA A 218 -8.35 5.61 6.44
C ALA A 218 -9.32 6.82 6.43
N GLU A 219 -10.03 7.10 7.53
CA GLU A 219 -10.86 8.30 7.63
C GLU A 219 -10.05 9.57 7.44
N ARG A 220 -8.97 9.73 8.21
CA ARG A 220 -8.15 10.96 8.16
C ARG A 220 -7.65 11.24 6.76
N TYR A 221 -7.13 10.22 6.07
CA TYR A 221 -6.55 10.44 4.74
C TYR A 221 -7.56 10.50 3.61
N LEU A 222 -8.72 9.87 3.72
CA LEU A 222 -9.83 10.13 2.80
C LEU A 222 -10.27 11.60 2.85
N ARG A 223 -10.39 12.17 4.05
CA ARG A 223 -10.70 13.60 4.21
C ARG A 223 -9.61 14.49 3.62
N LYS A 224 -8.34 14.17 3.91
CA LYS A 224 -7.19 14.93 3.37
C LYS A 224 -7.13 14.89 1.84
N ILE A 225 -7.39 13.74 1.23
CA ILE A 225 -7.44 13.61 -0.23
C ILE A 225 -8.59 14.45 -0.79
N TYR A 226 -9.77 14.37 -0.20
CA TYR A 226 -10.92 15.16 -0.62
C TYR A 226 -10.63 16.66 -0.51
N GLU A 227 -10.14 17.12 0.63
CA GLU A 227 -9.80 18.53 0.89
C GLU A 227 -8.72 19.04 -0.05
N LEU A 228 -7.70 18.22 -0.34
CA LEU A 228 -6.64 18.55 -1.28
C LEU A 228 -7.19 18.75 -2.69
N CYS A 229 -8.07 17.86 -3.15
CA CYS A 229 -8.74 17.97 -4.45
C CYS A 229 -9.66 19.20 -4.50
N ASP A 230 -10.51 19.38 -3.49
CA ASP A 230 -11.45 20.51 -3.41
C ASP A 230 -10.72 21.87 -3.44
N THR A 231 -9.63 22.00 -2.69
CA THR A 231 -8.81 23.21 -2.66
C THR A 231 -8.22 23.58 -4.03
N GLN A 232 -7.95 22.57 -4.86
CA GLN A 232 -7.41 22.76 -6.21
C GLN A 232 -8.50 22.79 -7.31
N GLY A 233 -9.77 22.64 -6.93
CA GLY A 233 -10.88 22.58 -7.88
C GLY A 233 -10.93 21.30 -8.69
N VAL A 234 -10.36 20.21 -8.18
CA VAL A 234 -10.32 18.87 -8.78
C VAL A 234 -11.47 18.04 -8.22
N ALA A 235 -12.23 17.37 -9.08
CA ALA A 235 -13.27 16.45 -8.64
C ALA A 235 -12.64 15.18 -8.02
N CYS A 236 -13.13 14.79 -6.84
CA CYS A 236 -12.65 13.61 -6.13
C CYS A 236 -13.76 12.57 -6.00
N TYR A 237 -13.53 11.37 -6.49
CA TYR A 237 -14.49 10.28 -6.49
C TYR A 237 -13.92 9.07 -5.74
N LEU A 238 -14.76 8.43 -4.94
CA LEU A 238 -14.49 7.14 -4.32
C LEU A 238 -15.43 6.10 -4.93
N ILE A 239 -14.88 5.10 -5.58
CA ILE A 239 -15.64 4.02 -6.23
C ILE A 239 -15.23 2.66 -5.65
N PRO A 240 -16.20 1.76 -5.41
CA PRO A 240 -15.90 0.46 -4.82
C PRO A 240 -15.35 -0.53 -5.83
N ASP A 241 -14.51 -1.43 -5.34
CA ASP A 241 -14.13 -2.64 -6.06
C ASP A 241 -15.28 -3.65 -6.15
N PRO A 242 -15.28 -4.54 -7.16
CA PRO A 242 -16.16 -5.70 -7.18
C PRO A 242 -15.84 -6.65 -6.03
N LEU A 243 -16.85 -7.14 -5.32
CA LEU A 243 -16.70 -7.94 -4.11
C LEU A 243 -17.20 -9.37 -4.27
N ALA A 244 -16.56 -10.31 -3.57
CA ALA A 244 -17.05 -11.68 -3.46
C ALA A 244 -18.34 -11.73 -2.62
N ASP A 245 -19.38 -12.38 -3.13
CA ASP A 245 -20.64 -12.55 -2.42
C ASP A 245 -20.53 -13.63 -1.34
N THR A 246 -20.11 -13.20 -0.16
CA THR A 246 -20.08 -14.06 1.03
C THR A 246 -20.75 -13.36 2.21
N PRO A 247 -21.32 -14.12 3.16
CA PRO A 247 -21.90 -13.53 4.39
C PRO A 247 -20.89 -12.68 5.19
N ALA A 248 -19.63 -13.12 5.22
CA ALA A 248 -18.56 -12.40 5.90
C ALA A 248 -18.28 -11.04 5.24
N ARG A 249 -18.18 -11.02 3.90
CA ARG A 249 -17.95 -9.78 3.14
C ARG A 249 -19.11 -8.80 3.26
N ARG A 250 -20.35 -9.30 3.20
CA ARG A 250 -21.54 -8.45 3.42
C ARG A 250 -21.59 -7.85 4.82
N LYS A 251 -21.22 -8.64 5.84
CA LYS A 251 -21.12 -8.14 7.22
C LYS A 251 -20.04 -7.06 7.35
N GLN A 252 -18.87 -7.28 6.77
CA GLN A 252 -17.76 -6.34 6.75
C GLN A 252 -18.19 -4.99 6.11
N VAL A 253 -18.80 -5.05 4.93
CA VAL A 253 -19.31 -3.86 4.23
C VAL A 253 -20.31 -3.10 5.08
N GLU A 254 -21.23 -3.81 5.75
CA GLU A 254 -22.24 -3.18 6.61
C GLU A 254 -21.61 -2.47 7.82
N GLN A 255 -20.58 -3.05 8.43
CA GLN A 255 -19.87 -2.43 9.54
C GLN A 255 -19.15 -1.15 9.08
N ILE A 256 -18.43 -1.22 7.96
CA ILE A 256 -17.74 -0.06 7.39
C ILE A 256 -18.75 1.02 6.98
N ARG A 257 -19.91 0.64 6.42
CA ARG A 257 -20.96 1.60 6.06
C ARG A 257 -21.46 2.36 7.27
N GLN A 258 -21.72 1.69 8.38
CA GLN A 258 -22.16 2.32 9.62
C GLN A 258 -21.11 3.30 10.17
N ASP A 259 -19.83 2.92 10.14
CA ASP A 259 -18.73 3.81 10.54
C ASP A 259 -18.63 5.02 9.61
N PHE A 260 -18.72 4.79 8.31
CA PHE A 260 -18.66 5.83 7.29
C PHE A 260 -19.78 6.87 7.47
N GLU A 261 -21.01 6.41 7.71
CA GLU A 261 -22.16 7.26 8.03
C GLU A 261 -21.95 8.01 9.35
N THR A 262 -21.53 7.32 10.42
CA THR A 262 -21.30 7.91 11.75
C THR A 262 -20.22 8.99 11.71
N ARG A 263 -19.21 8.79 10.87
CA ARG A 263 -18.10 9.72 10.66
C ARG A 263 -18.44 10.82 9.63
N GLY A 264 -19.63 10.79 9.00
CA GLY A 264 -20.11 11.80 8.06
C GLY A 264 -19.41 11.81 6.70
N LEU A 265 -18.75 10.70 6.33
CA LEU A 265 -18.04 10.55 5.05
C LEU A 265 -19.01 10.37 3.87
N GLU A 266 -20.25 9.94 4.10
CA GLU A 266 -21.29 9.83 3.09
C GLU A 266 -21.63 11.18 2.43
N ARG A 267 -21.28 12.29 3.09
CA ARG A 267 -21.44 13.64 2.50
C ARG A 267 -20.36 13.96 1.47
N LEU A 268 -19.20 13.34 1.61
CA LEU A 268 -18.07 13.51 0.70
C LEU A 268 -18.15 12.51 -0.45
N PHE A 269 -18.59 11.29 -0.16
CA PHE A 269 -18.64 10.17 -1.09
C PHE A 269 -20.01 9.45 -1.02
N PRO A 270 -21.10 10.09 -1.50
CA PRO A 270 -22.46 9.61 -1.27
C PRO A 270 -22.78 8.29 -1.96
N ASP A 271 -22.12 8.00 -3.09
CA ASP A 271 -22.50 6.88 -3.94
C ASP A 271 -21.71 5.58 -3.63
N TYR A 272 -20.65 5.65 -2.81
CA TYR A 272 -19.73 4.54 -2.63
C TYR A 272 -20.42 3.20 -2.30
N PHE A 273 -21.29 3.18 -1.29
CA PHE A 273 -21.97 1.94 -0.87
C PHE A 273 -23.10 1.50 -1.80
N SER A 274 -23.74 2.43 -2.49
CA SER A 274 -24.80 2.12 -3.45
C SER A 274 -24.26 1.48 -4.73
N GLU A 275 -23.01 1.74 -5.06
CA GLU A 275 -22.32 1.20 -6.25
C GLU A 275 -21.62 -0.15 -6.01
N ILE A 276 -21.60 -0.64 -4.76
CA ILE A 276 -20.99 -1.95 -4.46
C ILE A 276 -21.71 -3.06 -5.21
N THR A 277 -20.96 -3.81 -6.00
CA THR A 277 -21.46 -4.95 -6.76
C THR A 277 -20.81 -6.24 -6.28
N TYR A 278 -21.66 -7.23 -6.00
CA TYR A 278 -21.23 -8.55 -5.55
C TYR A 278 -21.25 -9.57 -6.69
N TYR A 279 -20.19 -10.37 -6.77
CA TYR A 279 -20.06 -11.47 -7.71
C TYR A 279 -19.96 -12.81 -6.98
N PRO A 280 -20.33 -13.93 -7.62
CA PRO A 280 -20.18 -15.26 -7.04
C PRO A 280 -18.79 -15.49 -6.47
N ALA A 281 -18.71 -16.00 -5.23
CA ALA A 281 -17.45 -16.15 -4.50
C ALA A 281 -16.43 -17.07 -5.21
N ASP A 282 -16.91 -18.02 -6.04
CA ASP A 282 -16.08 -18.92 -6.84
C ASP A 282 -15.35 -18.23 -8.00
N GLN A 283 -15.69 -16.97 -8.30
CA GLN A 283 -14.93 -16.17 -9.26
C GLN A 283 -13.63 -15.60 -8.67
N PHE A 284 -13.45 -15.67 -7.37
CA PHE A 284 -12.29 -15.12 -6.66
C PHE A 284 -11.34 -16.22 -6.20
N SER A 285 -10.03 -15.98 -6.28
CA SER A 285 -9.00 -16.94 -5.85
C SER A 285 -8.77 -16.96 -4.35
N ASP A 286 -8.91 -15.79 -3.70
CA ASP A 286 -8.61 -15.55 -2.29
C ASP A 286 -9.72 -14.74 -1.58
N GLY A 287 -10.86 -14.59 -2.22
CA GLY A 287 -11.98 -13.78 -1.75
C GLY A 287 -11.86 -12.28 -2.01
N ILE A 288 -10.77 -11.83 -2.65
CA ILE A 288 -10.49 -10.44 -3.02
C ILE A 288 -10.21 -10.33 -4.52
N HIS A 289 -9.26 -11.10 -5.04
CA HIS A 289 -8.82 -11.05 -6.42
C HIS A 289 -9.56 -12.04 -7.31
N PHE A 290 -9.93 -11.62 -8.52
CA PHE A 290 -10.49 -12.55 -9.49
C PHE A 290 -9.50 -13.68 -9.80
N GLY A 291 -9.99 -14.92 -9.69
CA GLY A 291 -9.25 -16.14 -10.03
C GLY A 291 -9.48 -16.56 -11.48
N ARG A 292 -8.78 -17.63 -11.92
CA ARG A 292 -9.01 -18.22 -13.25
C ARG A 292 -10.39 -18.90 -13.30
N PRO A 293 -11.11 -18.76 -14.41
CA PRO A 293 -10.79 -18.08 -15.66
C PRO A 293 -11.20 -16.59 -15.73
N TYR A 294 -11.61 -15.99 -14.61
CA TYR A 294 -12.19 -14.65 -14.54
C TYR A 294 -11.16 -13.51 -14.51
N ASN A 295 -9.87 -13.82 -14.42
CA ASN A 295 -8.76 -12.86 -14.38
C ASN A 295 -8.12 -12.65 -15.77
N THR A 296 -8.95 -12.42 -16.78
CA THR A 296 -8.49 -12.14 -18.15
C THR A 296 -8.82 -10.71 -18.57
N LYS A 297 -8.06 -10.17 -19.53
CA LYS A 297 -8.28 -8.83 -20.06
C LYS A 297 -9.70 -8.63 -20.60
N GLU A 298 -10.28 -9.66 -21.23
CA GLU A 298 -11.63 -9.64 -21.77
C GLU A 298 -12.67 -9.51 -20.67
N VAL A 299 -12.52 -10.27 -19.58
CA VAL A 299 -13.41 -10.22 -18.43
C VAL A 299 -13.29 -8.86 -17.73
N TYR A 300 -12.06 -8.34 -17.56
CA TYR A 300 -11.89 -7.00 -16.95
C TYR A 300 -12.50 -5.90 -17.81
N ARG A 301 -12.41 -6.01 -19.15
CA ARG A 301 -13.06 -5.07 -20.06
C ARG A 301 -14.59 -5.04 -19.87
N GLU A 302 -15.21 -6.21 -19.75
CA GLU A 302 -16.65 -6.32 -19.51
C GLU A 302 -17.02 -5.72 -18.14
N LYS A 303 -16.27 -6.10 -17.10
CA LYS A 303 -16.51 -5.60 -15.73
C LYS A 303 -16.29 -4.09 -15.61
N LEU A 304 -15.22 -3.53 -16.17
CA LEU A 304 -14.98 -2.09 -16.17
C LEU A 304 -16.11 -1.34 -16.87
N ARG A 305 -16.61 -1.89 -18.00
CA ARG A 305 -17.75 -1.29 -18.69
C ARG A 305 -19.00 -1.32 -17.84
N GLU A 306 -19.39 -2.49 -17.35
CA GLU A 306 -20.61 -2.71 -16.56
C GLU A 306 -20.61 -1.90 -15.24
N LEU A 307 -19.50 -1.94 -14.52
CA LEU A 307 -19.41 -1.36 -13.18
C LEU A 307 -19.23 0.15 -13.19
N TYR A 308 -18.51 0.67 -14.17
CA TYR A 308 -18.08 2.07 -14.14
C TYR A 308 -18.50 2.85 -15.38
N LEU A 309 -18.08 2.45 -16.60
CA LEU A 309 -18.26 3.29 -17.78
C LEU A 309 -19.72 3.47 -18.15
N ASP A 310 -20.53 2.41 -18.14
CA ASP A 310 -21.97 2.46 -18.48
C ASP A 310 -22.78 3.20 -17.41
N ARG A 311 -22.21 3.39 -16.22
CA ARG A 311 -22.80 4.18 -15.11
C ARG A 311 -22.29 5.62 -15.08
N GLY A 312 -21.43 6.01 -16.00
CA GLY A 312 -20.91 7.38 -16.10
C GLY A 312 -19.69 7.65 -15.19
N TYR A 313 -19.09 6.62 -14.60
CA TYR A 313 -17.80 6.72 -13.91
C TYR A 313 -16.63 6.55 -14.87
N LEU A 314 -15.45 7.00 -14.47
CA LEU A 314 -14.20 6.89 -15.25
C LEU A 314 -14.36 7.45 -16.68
N ASP A 315 -14.99 8.61 -16.83
CA ASP A 315 -15.22 9.22 -18.13
C ASP A 315 -13.93 9.35 -18.96
N GLY A 316 -13.99 8.88 -20.20
CA GLY A 316 -12.84 8.86 -21.11
C GLY A 316 -11.82 7.76 -20.86
N PHE A 317 -12.04 6.85 -19.90
CA PHE A 317 -11.20 5.67 -19.71
C PHE A 317 -11.36 4.71 -20.89
N GLN A 318 -10.26 4.28 -21.47
CA GLN A 318 -10.24 3.42 -22.67
C GLN A 318 -9.93 1.97 -22.30
N ILE A 319 -10.74 1.04 -22.81
CA ILE A 319 -10.67 -0.40 -22.51
C ILE A 319 -10.57 -1.26 -23.77
#